data_7f8e87229c2d8acca51391c90d30f604
#
_entry.id   7f8e87229c2d8acca51391c90d30f604
#
_cell.length_a   1.000
_cell.length_b   1.000
_cell.length_c   1.000
_cell.angle_alpha   90.00
_cell.angle_beta   90.00
_cell.angle_gamma   90.00
#
_symmetry.space_group_name_H-M   'P 1'
#
loop_
_entity.id
_entity.type
_entity.pdbx_description
1 polymer ?
#
loop_
_entity_poly.entity_id
_entity_poly.type
_entity_poly.pdbx_seq_one_letter_code
_entity_poly.pdbx_strand_id
1 'polypeptide(L)'
;MRADEYAFFEPPFIAFAHRGGAMYSPNLGRENSLQAFAEAVALGYRYLETDVHATADGVLIAFHDSKLDRVTDRRGAIAKLTYEEVSRAKIHGIDDIPRFEDLLTSFPDARFNVDAKSAGSVDLLSDLIIAHGAQDRVCVNSFGIRRLHRLRKRLGSKVASGASGLAIAVYRFAPQLTKIINTRAPVLQIPMEQKILGVRLRVLTPALVQAAH
;
A
#
# COMPACT_ATOMS: atom_id res chain seq x y z
N MET A 1 17.08 -11.08 -2.46
CA MET A 1 16.09 -11.65 -3.40
C MET A 1 15.75 -10.58 -4.41
N ARG A 2 15.69 -10.94 -5.66
CA ARG A 2 15.24 -10.09 -6.78
C ARG A 2 13.72 -10.14 -6.88
N ALA A 3 13.09 -9.26 -7.67
CA ALA A 3 11.63 -9.25 -7.81
C ALA A 3 11.09 -10.58 -8.37
N ASP A 4 11.79 -11.19 -9.32
CA ASP A 4 11.45 -12.45 -9.94
C ASP A 4 11.51 -13.69 -9.01
N GLU A 5 12.10 -13.56 -7.83
CA GLU A 5 12.16 -14.62 -6.81
C GLU A 5 10.94 -14.60 -5.85
N TYR A 6 10.05 -13.60 -5.97
CA TYR A 6 8.83 -13.53 -5.16
C TYR A 6 7.61 -13.98 -5.97
N ALA A 7 6.82 -14.89 -5.40
CA ALA A 7 5.57 -15.34 -6.00
C ALA A 7 4.56 -14.19 -6.27
N PHE A 8 4.73 -13.06 -5.57
CA PHE A 8 3.89 -11.88 -5.75
C PHE A 8 3.97 -11.30 -7.17
N PHE A 9 5.14 -11.32 -7.82
CA PHE A 9 5.33 -10.67 -9.13
C PHE A 9 5.21 -11.67 -10.27
N GLU A 10 4.29 -11.42 -11.20
CA GLU A 10 4.12 -12.19 -12.43
C GLU A 10 4.51 -11.31 -13.63
N PRO A 11 5.65 -11.58 -14.29
CA PRO A 11 6.08 -10.81 -15.44
C PRO A 11 5.16 -11.03 -16.67
N PRO A 12 5.29 -10.21 -17.75
CA PRO A 12 6.33 -9.19 -17.93
C PRO A 12 5.95 -7.79 -17.46
N PHE A 13 4.66 -7.47 -17.31
CA PHE A 13 4.18 -6.15 -16.94
C PHE A 13 3.08 -6.23 -15.88
N ILE A 14 3.21 -5.41 -14.84
CA ILE A 14 2.27 -5.38 -13.72
C ILE A 14 1.68 -3.98 -13.62
N ALA A 15 0.38 -3.88 -13.87
CA ALA A 15 -0.39 -2.66 -13.65
C ALA A 15 -1.12 -2.72 -12.32
N PHE A 16 -0.94 -1.72 -11.46
CA PHE A 16 -1.61 -1.61 -10.17
C PHE A 16 -2.81 -0.67 -10.25
N ALA A 17 -3.97 -1.13 -9.77
CA ALA A 17 -5.13 -0.29 -9.54
C ALA A 17 -4.94 0.48 -8.22
N HIS A 18 -4.36 1.69 -8.29
CA HIS A 18 -4.07 2.55 -7.14
C HIS A 18 -5.35 2.93 -6.40
N ARG A 19 -5.45 2.56 -5.11
CA ARG A 19 -6.65 2.72 -4.26
C ARG A 19 -7.93 2.17 -4.90
N GLY A 20 -7.82 1.00 -5.56
CA GLY A 20 -8.92 0.42 -6.31
C GLY A 20 -9.20 1.08 -7.66
N GLY A 21 -8.21 1.78 -8.25
CA GLY A 21 -8.40 2.49 -9.51
C GLY A 21 -9.15 3.82 -9.34
N ALA A 22 -8.80 4.59 -8.30
CA ALA A 22 -9.49 5.83 -7.89
C ALA A 22 -9.60 6.92 -8.97
N MET A 23 -8.77 6.85 -10.03
CA MET A 23 -8.80 7.77 -11.17
C MET A 23 -9.65 7.27 -12.33
N TYR A 24 -10.17 6.06 -12.28
CA TYR A 24 -11.12 5.54 -13.25
C TYR A 24 -12.47 6.24 -13.10
N SER A 25 -13.09 6.65 -14.21
CA SER A 25 -14.28 7.50 -14.17
C SER A 25 -15.42 6.97 -13.26
N PRO A 26 -15.80 5.68 -13.30
CA PRO A 26 -16.80 5.14 -12.38
C PRO A 26 -16.37 5.13 -10.89
N ASN A 27 -15.05 5.20 -10.62
CA ASN A 27 -14.49 5.16 -9.27
C ASN A 27 -14.15 6.53 -8.68
N LEU A 28 -14.43 7.61 -9.41
CA LEU A 28 -14.16 8.96 -8.92
C LEU A 28 -14.89 9.21 -7.60
N GLY A 29 -14.12 9.57 -6.57
CA GLY A 29 -14.63 9.77 -5.23
C GLY A 29 -14.80 8.49 -4.40
N ARG A 30 -14.46 7.32 -4.92
CA ARG A 30 -14.67 6.01 -4.28
C ARG A 30 -13.37 5.32 -3.87
N GLU A 31 -12.28 6.07 -3.72
CA GLU A 31 -10.96 5.52 -3.37
C GLU A 31 -11.02 4.55 -2.17
N ASN A 32 -10.36 3.39 -2.28
CA ASN A 32 -10.28 2.35 -1.26
C ASN A 32 -11.63 1.70 -0.87
N SER A 33 -12.73 1.95 -1.59
CA SER A 33 -14.00 1.24 -1.34
C SER A 33 -14.01 -0.15 -1.98
N LEU A 34 -14.80 -1.06 -1.42
CA LEU A 34 -14.97 -2.42 -1.97
C LEU A 34 -15.44 -2.38 -3.43
N GLN A 35 -16.35 -1.45 -3.75
CA GLN A 35 -16.86 -1.26 -5.11
C GLN A 35 -15.75 -0.81 -6.07
N ALA A 36 -14.88 0.12 -5.66
CA ALA A 36 -13.77 0.56 -6.51
C ALA A 36 -12.83 -0.60 -6.87
N PHE A 37 -12.55 -1.48 -5.92
CA PHE A 37 -11.77 -2.69 -6.19
C PHE A 37 -12.50 -3.67 -7.09
N ALA A 38 -13.82 -3.85 -6.93
CA ALA A 38 -14.62 -4.70 -7.79
C ALA A 38 -14.61 -4.22 -9.25
N GLU A 39 -14.75 -2.91 -9.48
CA GLU A 39 -14.63 -2.31 -10.81
C GLU A 39 -13.24 -2.53 -11.43
N ALA A 40 -12.18 -2.37 -10.62
CA ALA A 40 -10.82 -2.63 -11.10
C ALA A 40 -10.63 -4.10 -11.51
N VAL A 41 -11.13 -5.04 -10.71
CA VAL A 41 -11.08 -6.49 -11.03
C VAL A 41 -11.90 -6.80 -12.29
N ALA A 42 -13.08 -6.19 -12.45
CA ALA A 42 -13.92 -6.34 -13.65
C ALA A 42 -13.21 -5.83 -14.92
N LEU A 43 -12.33 -4.81 -14.79
CA LEU A 43 -11.46 -4.36 -15.89
C LEU A 43 -10.27 -5.28 -16.17
N GLY A 44 -10.08 -6.35 -15.40
CA GLY A 44 -8.99 -7.31 -15.55
C GLY A 44 -7.74 -7.00 -14.74
N TYR A 45 -7.76 -6.02 -13.82
CA TYR A 45 -6.64 -5.79 -12.90
C TYR A 45 -6.51 -6.96 -11.92
N ARG A 46 -5.32 -7.51 -11.85
CA ARG A 46 -4.96 -8.56 -10.88
C ARG A 46 -4.18 -8.00 -9.69
N TYR A 47 -3.62 -6.81 -9.83
CA TYR A 47 -2.85 -6.12 -8.80
C TYR A 47 -3.59 -4.90 -8.31
N LEU A 48 -3.93 -4.92 -7.04
CA LEU A 48 -4.67 -3.87 -6.35
C LEU A 48 -3.74 -3.19 -5.35
N GLU A 49 -3.77 -1.88 -5.30
CA GLU A 49 -3.01 -1.14 -4.30
C GLU A 49 -3.96 -0.48 -3.31
N THR A 50 -3.59 -0.51 -2.03
CA THR A 50 -4.36 0.08 -0.94
C THR A 50 -3.46 0.53 0.20
N ASP A 51 -4.02 1.40 1.02
CA ASP A 51 -3.41 1.91 2.24
C ASP A 51 -4.18 1.36 3.46
N VAL A 52 -3.49 1.10 4.57
CA VAL A 52 -4.18 0.60 5.76
C VAL A 52 -3.86 1.38 7.03
N HIS A 53 -4.90 1.58 7.84
CA HIS A 53 -4.83 2.13 9.19
C HIS A 53 -5.45 1.17 10.21
N ALA A 54 -5.02 1.29 11.46
CA ALA A 54 -5.66 0.62 12.60
C ALA A 54 -6.60 1.59 13.32
N THR A 55 -7.80 1.12 13.66
CA THR A 55 -8.73 1.79 14.58
C THR A 55 -8.27 1.68 16.03
N ALA A 56 -8.91 2.40 16.95
CA ALA A 56 -8.58 2.38 18.37
C ALA A 56 -8.77 0.99 19.01
N ASP A 57 -9.73 0.22 18.54
CA ASP A 57 -10.06 -1.14 18.98
C ASP A 57 -9.37 -2.24 18.17
N GLY A 58 -8.39 -1.87 17.31
CA GLY A 58 -7.51 -2.82 16.63
C GLY A 58 -8.09 -3.47 15.38
N VAL A 59 -9.02 -2.83 14.67
CA VAL A 59 -9.49 -3.28 13.37
C VAL A 59 -8.66 -2.63 12.26
N LEU A 60 -8.20 -3.41 11.28
CA LEU A 60 -7.45 -2.94 10.13
C LEU A 60 -8.40 -2.55 9.00
N ILE A 61 -8.42 -1.27 8.63
CA ILE A 61 -9.27 -0.73 7.57
C ILE A 61 -8.45 -0.28 6.36
N ALA A 62 -9.05 -0.35 5.17
CA ALA A 62 -8.47 0.21 3.94
C ALA A 62 -8.83 1.69 3.82
N PHE A 63 -7.85 2.56 4.05
CA PHE A 63 -8.04 4.01 4.03
C PHE A 63 -6.70 4.74 3.92
N HIS A 64 -6.64 5.82 3.12
CA HIS A 64 -5.38 6.52 2.87
C HIS A 64 -4.99 7.49 3.98
N ASP A 65 -5.90 8.37 4.38
CA ASP A 65 -5.61 9.47 5.31
C ASP A 65 -5.66 8.99 6.77
N SER A 66 -4.96 9.67 7.65
CA SER A 66 -5.04 9.39 9.10
C SER A 66 -6.33 9.89 9.75
N LYS A 67 -7.16 10.63 8.99
CA LYS A 67 -8.45 11.19 9.41
C LYS A 67 -9.51 10.93 8.35
N LEU A 68 -10.77 10.84 8.77
CA LEU A 68 -11.92 10.64 7.89
C LEU A 68 -12.26 11.86 7.03
N ASP A 69 -11.80 13.03 7.38
CA ASP A 69 -12.30 14.37 7.03
C ASP A 69 -12.31 14.68 5.53
N ARG A 70 -11.37 14.15 4.73
CA ARG A 70 -11.22 14.53 3.30
C ARG A 70 -12.24 13.86 2.39
N VAL A 71 -12.47 12.57 2.60
CA VAL A 71 -13.23 11.74 1.65
C VAL A 71 -14.48 11.11 2.25
N THR A 72 -14.84 11.44 3.50
CA THR A 72 -16.07 10.92 4.11
C THR A 72 -16.98 12.05 4.61
N ASP A 73 -18.21 11.68 4.93
CA ASP A 73 -19.22 12.51 5.55
C ASP A 73 -19.00 12.75 7.06
N ARG A 74 -17.91 12.18 7.65
CA ARG A 74 -17.57 12.29 9.07
C ARG A 74 -16.15 12.82 9.27
N ARG A 75 -15.86 13.17 10.52
CA ARG A 75 -14.56 13.71 10.94
C ARG A 75 -13.98 12.92 12.10
N GLY A 76 -12.67 12.91 12.18
CA GLY A 76 -11.95 12.32 13.30
C GLY A 76 -10.70 11.56 12.88
N ALA A 77 -9.78 11.39 13.82
CA ALA A 77 -8.56 10.62 13.63
C ALA A 77 -8.88 9.12 13.79
N ILE A 78 -8.61 8.31 12.78
CA ILE A 78 -8.91 6.86 12.75
C ILE A 78 -8.33 6.15 13.99
N ALA A 79 -7.11 6.45 14.38
CA ALA A 79 -6.48 5.84 15.55
C ALA A 79 -7.16 6.16 16.90
N LYS A 80 -8.16 7.06 16.92
CA LYS A 80 -8.93 7.44 18.12
C LYS A 80 -10.37 6.96 18.06
N LEU A 81 -10.80 6.37 16.96
CA LEU A 81 -12.17 5.88 16.73
C LEU A 81 -12.19 4.36 16.77
N THR A 82 -13.26 3.78 17.31
CA THR A 82 -13.55 2.35 17.19
C THR A 82 -13.98 2.03 15.76
N TYR A 83 -13.92 0.76 15.37
CA TYR A 83 -14.43 0.34 14.06
C TYR A 83 -15.93 0.62 13.92
N GLU A 84 -16.70 0.49 14.98
CA GLU A 84 -18.13 0.84 14.96
C GLU A 84 -18.35 2.31 14.59
N GLU A 85 -17.53 3.22 15.14
CA GLU A 85 -17.60 4.65 14.80
C GLU A 85 -17.16 4.91 13.35
N VAL A 86 -16.09 4.25 12.89
CA VAL A 86 -15.57 4.36 11.52
C VAL A 86 -16.56 3.79 10.50
N SER A 87 -17.22 2.68 10.79
CA SER A 87 -18.19 2.03 9.88
C SER A 87 -19.44 2.86 9.59
N ARG A 88 -19.72 3.85 10.43
CA ARG A 88 -20.81 4.81 10.22
C ARG A 88 -20.44 5.92 9.23
N ALA A 89 -19.17 6.05 8.86
CA ALA A 89 -18.71 7.01 7.86
C ALA A 89 -18.89 6.43 6.45
N LYS A 90 -19.28 7.29 5.51
CA LYS A 90 -19.43 6.91 4.10
C LYS A 90 -18.43 7.68 3.24
N ILE A 91 -17.68 6.97 2.42
CA ILE A 91 -16.80 7.56 1.41
C ILE A 91 -17.69 8.32 0.42
N HIS A 92 -17.50 9.65 0.34
CA HIS A 92 -18.32 10.59 -0.42
C HIS A 92 -19.84 10.40 -0.22
N GLY A 93 -20.26 9.94 0.97
CA GLY A 93 -21.66 9.69 1.31
C GLY A 93 -22.27 8.45 0.66
N ILE A 94 -21.47 7.58 0.03
CA ILE A 94 -21.96 6.45 -0.78
C ILE A 94 -21.45 5.11 -0.23
N ASP A 95 -20.12 4.90 -0.23
CA ASP A 95 -19.53 3.61 0.06
C ASP A 95 -19.07 3.47 1.51
N ASP A 96 -19.09 2.25 2.01
CA ASP A 96 -18.51 1.90 3.30
C ASP A 96 -16.98 1.92 3.25
N ILE A 97 -16.34 2.17 4.40
CA ILE A 97 -14.92 1.95 4.60
C ILE A 97 -14.71 0.46 4.88
N PRO A 98 -14.08 -0.30 3.98
CA PRO A 98 -13.94 -1.75 4.18
C PRO A 98 -12.84 -2.07 5.19
N ARG A 99 -12.98 -3.18 5.91
CA ARG A 99 -11.85 -3.82 6.56
C ARG A 99 -10.92 -4.38 5.49
N PHE A 100 -9.63 -4.39 5.76
CA PHE A 100 -8.68 -5.00 4.82
C PHE A 100 -8.93 -6.51 4.66
N GLU A 101 -9.40 -7.18 5.70
CA GLU A 101 -9.81 -8.58 5.64
C GLU A 101 -10.93 -8.81 4.62
N ASP A 102 -11.92 -7.91 4.56
CA ASP A 102 -13.01 -8.00 3.58
C ASP A 102 -12.49 -7.90 2.14
N LEU A 103 -11.51 -7.01 1.89
CA LEU A 103 -10.86 -6.94 0.57
C LEU A 103 -10.10 -8.23 0.25
N LEU A 104 -9.33 -8.74 1.21
CA LEU A 104 -8.49 -9.92 1.03
C LEU A 104 -9.32 -11.17 0.73
N THR A 105 -10.51 -11.28 1.32
CA THR A 105 -11.42 -12.42 1.15
C THR A 105 -12.35 -12.27 -0.05
N SER A 106 -12.79 -11.04 -0.38
CA SER A 106 -13.65 -10.78 -1.54
C SER A 106 -12.93 -10.96 -2.88
N PHE A 107 -11.59 -10.79 -2.89
CA PHE A 107 -10.78 -10.90 -4.10
C PHE A 107 -9.65 -11.93 -3.91
N PRO A 108 -9.97 -13.24 -3.83
CA PRO A 108 -9.01 -14.29 -3.49
C PRO A 108 -7.89 -14.44 -4.53
N ASP A 109 -8.17 -14.13 -5.81
CA ASP A 109 -7.21 -14.22 -6.90
C ASP A 109 -6.40 -12.92 -7.10
N ALA A 110 -6.77 -11.84 -6.43
CA ALA A 110 -6.06 -10.57 -6.54
C ALA A 110 -4.81 -10.54 -5.66
N ARG A 111 -3.82 -9.78 -6.11
CA ARG A 111 -2.58 -9.48 -5.41
C ARG A 111 -2.63 -8.07 -4.87
N PHE A 112 -2.33 -7.92 -3.59
CA PHE A 112 -2.45 -6.64 -2.90
C PHE A 112 -1.09 -6.02 -2.59
N ASN A 113 -0.88 -4.80 -3.06
CA ASN A 113 0.21 -3.93 -2.65
C ASN A 113 -0.29 -3.02 -1.52
N VAL A 114 0.19 -3.21 -0.29
CA VAL A 114 -0.41 -2.62 0.92
C VAL A 114 0.57 -1.69 1.63
N ASP A 115 0.23 -0.40 1.74
CA ASP A 115 1.01 0.57 2.52
C ASP A 115 0.49 0.69 3.96
N ALA A 116 1.31 0.26 4.93
CA ALA A 116 1.02 0.40 6.35
C ALA A 116 1.28 1.84 6.82
N LYS A 117 0.22 2.64 6.95
CA LYS A 117 0.29 4.08 7.25
C LYS A 117 0.54 4.39 8.71
N SER A 118 0.12 3.53 9.64
CA SER A 118 0.22 3.75 11.09
C SER A 118 1.07 2.69 11.78
N ALA A 119 1.57 2.98 12.98
CA ALA A 119 2.33 2.00 13.75
C ALA A 119 1.46 0.81 14.20
N GLY A 120 0.20 1.07 14.55
CA GLY A 120 -0.77 0.04 14.95
C GLY A 120 -1.15 -0.90 13.82
N SER A 121 -1.07 -0.47 12.54
CA SER A 121 -1.41 -1.33 11.41
C SER A 121 -0.38 -2.43 11.12
N VAL A 122 0.85 -2.32 11.63
CA VAL A 122 1.95 -3.24 11.28
C VAL A 122 1.68 -4.67 11.75
N ASP A 123 1.32 -4.84 13.03
CA ASP A 123 1.10 -6.16 13.59
C ASP A 123 -0.19 -6.77 13.07
N LEU A 124 -1.26 -5.98 13.03
CA LEU A 124 -2.55 -6.41 12.49
C LEU A 124 -2.44 -6.88 11.04
N LEU A 125 -1.73 -6.13 10.19
CA LEU A 125 -1.47 -6.51 8.81
C LEU A 125 -0.68 -7.81 8.72
N SER A 126 0.36 -7.94 9.54
CA SER A 126 1.20 -9.14 9.55
C SER A 126 0.41 -10.37 9.98
N ASP A 127 -0.37 -10.26 11.05
CA ASP A 127 -1.18 -11.34 11.59
C ASP A 127 -2.26 -11.78 10.59
N LEU A 128 -2.89 -10.82 9.91
CA LEU A 128 -3.91 -11.09 8.90
C LEU A 128 -3.32 -11.81 7.67
N ILE A 129 -2.16 -11.35 7.17
CA ILE A 129 -1.45 -12.03 6.07
C ILE A 129 -1.12 -13.48 6.42
N ILE A 130 -0.65 -13.73 7.64
CA ILE A 130 -0.30 -15.07 8.12
C ILE A 130 -1.54 -15.94 8.27
N ALA A 131 -2.58 -15.42 8.92
CA ALA A 131 -3.82 -16.16 9.18
C ALA A 131 -4.54 -16.61 7.89
N HIS A 132 -4.49 -15.77 6.84
CA HIS A 132 -5.09 -16.09 5.54
C HIS A 132 -4.16 -16.80 4.56
N GLY A 133 -2.92 -17.14 4.95
CA GLY A 133 -1.95 -17.76 4.06
C GLY A 133 -1.62 -16.88 2.82
N ALA A 134 -1.70 -15.54 2.97
CA ALA A 134 -1.65 -14.60 1.85
C ALA A 134 -0.24 -14.09 1.51
N GLN A 135 0.82 -14.77 1.98
CA GLN A 135 2.21 -14.33 1.82
C GLN A 135 2.62 -14.17 0.36
N ASP A 136 2.12 -15.01 -0.53
CA ASP A 136 2.48 -15.04 -1.95
C ASP A 136 1.69 -14.02 -2.78
N ARG A 137 0.64 -13.43 -2.21
CA ARG A 137 -0.22 -12.46 -2.90
C ARG A 137 -0.29 -11.08 -2.24
N VAL A 138 0.58 -10.81 -1.25
CA VAL A 138 0.68 -9.49 -0.64
C VAL A 138 2.11 -8.96 -0.70
N CYS A 139 2.26 -7.72 -1.17
CA CYS A 139 3.47 -6.93 -1.07
C CYS A 139 3.27 -5.83 -0.04
N VAL A 140 4.11 -5.78 0.99
CA VAL A 140 3.97 -4.82 2.08
C VAL A 140 4.88 -3.61 1.91
N ASN A 141 4.34 -2.43 2.16
CA ASN A 141 5.07 -1.17 2.06
C ASN A 141 4.89 -0.34 3.33
N SER A 142 5.81 0.57 3.54
CA SER A 142 5.66 1.71 4.44
C SER A 142 6.75 2.73 4.19
N PHE A 143 6.39 4.01 4.15
CA PHE A 143 7.37 5.09 4.13
C PHE A 143 8.16 5.19 5.44
N GLY A 144 7.62 4.68 6.55
CA GLY A 144 8.30 4.62 7.85
C GLY A 144 9.31 3.47 7.91
N ILE A 145 10.60 3.77 8.01
CA ILE A 145 11.69 2.77 8.06
C ILE A 145 11.46 1.74 9.17
N ARG A 146 11.06 2.20 10.37
CA ARG A 146 10.81 1.30 11.52
C ARG A 146 9.63 0.36 11.27
N ARG A 147 8.55 0.87 10.64
CA ARG A 147 7.37 0.06 10.28
C ARG A 147 7.74 -1.02 9.25
N LEU A 148 8.42 -0.61 8.17
CA LEU A 148 8.85 -1.52 7.12
C LEU A 148 9.80 -2.62 7.67
N HIS A 149 10.74 -2.23 8.55
CA HIS A 149 11.63 -3.20 9.20
C HIS A 149 10.84 -4.21 10.06
N ARG A 150 9.84 -3.74 10.82
CA ARG A 150 8.99 -4.61 11.65
C ARG A 150 8.15 -5.56 10.80
N LEU A 151 7.54 -5.08 9.69
CA LEU A 151 6.83 -5.91 8.71
C LEU A 151 7.74 -7.04 8.18
N ARG A 152 8.93 -6.69 7.69
CA ARG A 152 9.90 -7.65 7.18
C ARG A 152 10.35 -8.68 8.23
N LYS A 153 10.51 -8.24 9.48
CA LYS A 153 10.87 -9.13 10.59
C LYS A 153 9.76 -10.15 10.90
N ARG A 154 8.49 -9.72 10.87
CA ARG A 154 7.34 -10.59 11.17
C ARG A 154 6.99 -11.55 10.03
N LEU A 155 7.03 -11.04 8.79
CA LEU A 155 6.59 -11.80 7.62
C LEU A 155 7.70 -12.63 6.96
N GLY A 156 8.95 -12.36 7.31
CA GLY A 156 10.10 -13.09 6.75
C GLY A 156 10.44 -12.67 5.32
N SER A 157 11.33 -13.46 4.70
CA SER A 157 11.86 -13.15 3.36
C SER A 157 10.95 -13.58 2.21
N LYS A 158 9.91 -14.37 2.45
CA LYS A 158 8.97 -14.82 1.41
C LYS A 158 8.00 -13.73 0.97
N VAL A 159 7.68 -12.79 1.85
CA VAL A 159 6.76 -11.69 1.53
C VAL A 159 7.50 -10.57 0.83
N ALA A 160 7.02 -10.18 -0.33
CA ALA A 160 7.55 -9.05 -1.07
C ALA A 160 7.37 -7.74 -0.27
N SER A 161 8.34 -6.84 -0.36
CA SER A 161 8.25 -5.54 0.32
C SER A 161 8.86 -4.43 -0.50
N GLY A 162 8.28 -3.22 -0.45
CA GLY A 162 8.80 -2.06 -1.13
C GLY A 162 10.06 -1.47 -0.50
N ALA A 163 10.65 -0.49 -1.17
CA ALA A 163 11.80 0.26 -0.69
C ALA A 163 11.44 1.18 0.47
N SER A 164 12.36 1.33 1.42
CA SER A 164 12.27 2.41 2.41
C SER A 164 12.57 3.77 1.77
N GLY A 165 12.14 4.87 2.44
CA GLY A 165 12.48 6.22 1.98
C GLY A 165 13.99 6.46 1.84
N LEU A 166 14.80 5.86 2.73
CA LEU A 166 16.26 5.92 2.62
C LEU A 166 16.78 5.18 1.40
N ALA A 167 16.25 3.98 1.11
CA ALA A 167 16.62 3.24 -0.09
C ALA A 167 16.27 4.05 -1.37
N ILE A 168 15.07 4.63 -1.42
CA ILE A 168 14.67 5.50 -2.53
C ILE A 168 15.64 6.70 -2.69
N ALA A 169 16.05 7.31 -1.58
CA ALA A 169 17.03 8.40 -1.61
C ALA A 169 18.39 7.95 -2.19
N VAL A 170 18.85 6.74 -1.84
CA VAL A 170 20.08 6.16 -2.42
C VAL A 170 19.92 5.99 -3.93
N TYR A 171 18.85 5.35 -4.39
CA TYR A 171 18.58 5.18 -5.83
C TYR A 171 18.50 6.51 -6.58
N ARG A 172 17.98 7.55 -5.93
CA ARG A 172 17.77 8.87 -6.54
C ARG A 172 19.03 9.73 -6.60
N PHE A 173 19.83 9.75 -5.53
CA PHE A 173 20.92 10.70 -5.35
C PHE A 173 22.31 10.06 -5.39
N ALA A 174 22.42 8.77 -5.16
CA ALA A 174 23.68 8.04 -5.17
C ALA A 174 23.52 6.65 -5.80
N PRO A 175 23.03 6.56 -7.05
CA PRO A 175 22.69 5.28 -7.70
C PRO A 175 23.88 4.32 -7.78
N GLN A 176 25.12 4.82 -7.86
CA GLN A 176 26.32 3.99 -7.84
C GLN A 176 26.48 3.17 -6.55
N LEU A 177 25.91 3.63 -5.44
CA LEU A 177 25.96 2.90 -4.16
C LEU A 177 25.02 1.68 -4.13
N THR A 178 24.05 1.60 -5.04
CA THR A 178 23.13 0.45 -5.12
C THR A 178 23.85 -0.86 -5.46
N LYS A 179 25.03 -0.76 -6.08
CA LYS A 179 25.89 -1.91 -6.42
C LYS A 179 26.54 -2.55 -5.17
N ILE A 180 26.69 -1.80 -4.09
CA ILE A 180 27.36 -2.25 -2.86
C ILE A 180 26.42 -2.26 -1.65
N ILE A 181 25.32 -1.51 -1.66
CA ILE A 181 24.33 -1.48 -0.60
C ILE A 181 23.15 -2.36 -0.97
N ASN A 182 22.98 -3.46 -0.23
CA ASN A 182 21.75 -4.27 -0.37
C ASN A 182 20.57 -3.56 0.27
N THR A 183 19.73 -2.94 -0.53
CA THR A 183 18.54 -2.19 -0.09
C THR A 183 17.39 -3.10 0.34
N ARG A 184 17.47 -4.42 0.05
CA ARG A 184 16.41 -5.42 0.29
C ARG A 184 15.04 -4.97 -0.22
N ALA A 185 15.01 -4.27 -1.35
CA ALA A 185 13.81 -3.71 -1.93
C ALA A 185 13.59 -4.26 -3.33
N PRO A 186 12.76 -5.31 -3.50
CA PRO A 186 12.43 -5.85 -4.82
C PRO A 186 11.61 -4.88 -5.68
N VAL A 187 10.99 -3.87 -5.06
CA VAL A 187 10.18 -2.87 -5.78
C VAL A 187 10.37 -1.46 -5.21
N LEU A 188 10.40 -0.49 -6.10
CA LEU A 188 10.40 0.94 -5.76
C LEU A 188 9.00 1.51 -6.01
N GLN A 189 8.27 1.83 -4.95
CA GLN A 189 7.00 2.55 -5.05
C GLN A 189 7.28 4.04 -4.82
N ILE A 190 7.33 4.80 -5.90
CA ILE A 190 7.74 6.20 -5.87
C ILE A 190 6.76 7.11 -6.63
N PRO A 191 6.50 8.33 -6.15
CA PRO A 191 5.78 9.32 -6.92
C PRO A 191 6.68 9.87 -8.05
N MET A 192 6.07 10.36 -9.12
CA MET A 192 6.83 11.04 -10.18
C MET A 192 7.54 12.28 -9.63
N GLU A 193 6.85 13.03 -8.78
CA GLU A 193 7.35 14.25 -8.13
C GLU A 193 6.95 14.26 -6.66
N GLN A 194 7.78 14.88 -5.84
CA GLN A 194 7.48 15.12 -4.43
C GLN A 194 7.90 16.53 -4.02
N LYS A 195 7.07 17.17 -3.19
CA LYS A 195 7.42 18.47 -2.62
C LYS A 195 8.20 18.26 -1.32
N ILE A 196 9.47 18.71 -1.30
CA ILE A 196 10.37 18.63 -0.15
C ILE A 196 10.81 20.05 0.19
N LEU A 197 10.59 20.48 1.42
CA LEU A 197 10.93 21.84 1.91
C LEU A 197 10.44 22.96 0.97
N GLY A 198 9.22 22.79 0.41
CA GLY A 198 8.65 23.79 -0.50
C GLY A 198 9.07 23.65 -1.96
N VAL A 199 10.11 22.90 -2.27
CA VAL A 199 10.62 22.69 -3.63
C VAL A 199 10.02 21.41 -4.24
N ARG A 200 9.53 21.48 -5.49
CA ARG A 200 9.14 20.30 -6.27
C ARG A 200 10.38 19.57 -6.75
N LEU A 201 10.55 18.34 -6.31
CA LEU A 201 11.64 17.46 -6.74
C LEU A 201 11.06 16.35 -7.62
N ARG A 202 11.60 16.20 -8.81
CA ARG A 202 11.32 15.04 -9.67
C ARG A 202 12.04 13.83 -9.07
N VAL A 203 11.29 12.86 -8.56
CA VAL A 203 11.81 11.63 -7.95
C VAL A 203 12.12 10.60 -9.03
N LEU A 204 11.16 10.37 -9.93
CA LEU A 204 11.34 9.45 -11.06
C LEU A 204 12.25 10.08 -12.11
N THR A 205 13.44 9.51 -12.31
CA THR A 205 14.42 9.94 -13.32
C THR A 205 14.93 8.74 -14.11
N PRO A 206 15.42 8.93 -15.36
CA PRO A 206 16.04 7.85 -16.13
C PRO A 206 17.18 7.15 -15.38
N ALA A 207 18.02 7.91 -14.68
CA ALA A 207 19.13 7.36 -13.89
C ALA A 207 18.64 6.48 -12.73
N LEU A 208 17.53 6.85 -12.06
CA LEU A 208 16.92 6.01 -11.01
C LEU A 208 16.38 4.72 -11.62
N VAL A 209 15.66 4.80 -12.74
CA VAL A 209 15.13 3.61 -13.42
C VAL A 209 16.27 2.67 -13.82
N GLN A 210 17.33 3.19 -14.45
CA GLN A 210 18.50 2.41 -14.83
C GLN A 210 19.21 1.75 -13.63
N ALA A 211 19.25 2.42 -12.48
CA ALA A 211 19.86 1.87 -11.26
C ALA A 211 18.96 0.82 -10.57
N ALA A 212 17.68 0.80 -10.85
CA ALA A 212 16.71 -0.14 -10.29
C ALA A 212 16.66 -1.48 -11.07
N HIS A 213 17.10 -1.48 -12.32
CA HIS A 213 17.20 -2.64 -13.22
C HIS A 213 18.64 -3.15 -13.33
#